data_16c3c0afce3200c5e5c1eebd1b1dc974
#
_entry.id   16c3c0afce3200c5e5c1eebd1b1dc974
#
_cell.length_a   1.000
_cell.length_b   1.000
_cell.length_c   1.000
_cell.angle_alpha   90.00
_cell.angle_beta   90.00
_cell.angle_gamma   90.00
#
_symmetry.space_group_name_H-M   'P 1'
#
loop_
_entity.id
_entity.type
_entity.pdbx_description
1 polymer ?
#
loop_
_entity_poly.entity_id
_entity_poly.type
_entity_poly.pdbx_seq_one_letter_code
_entity_poly.pdbx_strand_id
1 'polypeptide(L)'
;MRSGIIDPPRNSCIFEGEVVSKLIHHPRGLIVAKDKSASPTWADVRARLLEFDRAGLQGLIQDLYAASKDNQAFLHARFDLGPDQLRPYKATISRWINPDLMKNQAVSVSKAKKAIADYEKAIGHPEGLAELSVFFCEEAFSFVESCSFGDERYFVALIRMYDRSVNFVLSLPLAQRRAYVERLGKLRSRAKQVSWGVEDELNDRWYDADFDEQLE
;
A
#
# COMPACT_ATOMS: atom_id res chain seq x y z
N MET A 1 -18.95 0.37 62.88
CA MET A 1 -17.56 0.80 63.16
C MET A 1 -16.91 1.13 61.82
N ARG A 2 -16.78 2.38 61.53
CA ARG A 2 -15.71 3.21 60.91
C ARG A 2 -14.85 2.49 59.85
N SER A 3 -15.03 2.70 58.58
CA SER A 3 -14.58 3.79 57.69
C SER A 3 -13.04 3.90 57.64
N GLY A 4 -12.48 3.73 56.46
CA GLY A 4 -11.11 4.04 56.10
C GLY A 4 -10.93 4.11 54.59
N ILE A 5 -11.20 5.30 54.03
CA ILE A 5 -10.87 5.71 52.68
C ILE A 5 -9.40 6.12 52.69
N ILE A 6 -8.57 5.59 51.81
CA ILE A 6 -7.20 6.05 51.61
C ILE A 6 -7.10 6.65 50.20
N ASP A 7 -6.92 7.97 50.12
CA ASP A 7 -6.59 8.75 48.92
C ASP A 7 -5.11 8.56 48.55
N PRO A 8 -4.78 8.55 47.25
CA PRO A 8 -3.39 8.60 46.80
C PRO A 8 -2.87 10.06 46.71
N PRO A 9 -1.57 10.28 46.90
CA PRO A 9 -0.98 11.62 46.97
C PRO A 9 -0.83 12.28 45.60
N ARG A 10 -1.20 13.53 45.52
CA ARG A 10 -0.88 14.48 44.44
C ARG A 10 0.59 14.89 44.56
N ASN A 11 1.39 14.65 43.53
CA ASN A 11 2.68 15.32 43.38
C ASN A 11 2.55 16.47 42.38
N SER A 12 2.47 17.67 42.90
CA SER A 12 2.67 18.92 42.18
C SER A 12 4.14 19.34 42.31
N CYS A 13 4.90 19.35 41.26
CA CYS A 13 6.19 20.03 41.21
C CYS A 13 6.02 21.33 40.42
N ILE A 14 5.91 22.42 41.17
CA ILE A 14 6.02 23.80 40.67
C ILE A 14 7.52 24.12 40.63
N PHE A 15 8.05 24.45 39.45
CA PHE A 15 9.34 25.14 39.34
C PHE A 15 9.08 26.58 38.93
N GLU A 16 9.19 27.48 39.91
CA GLU A 16 9.37 28.90 39.68
C GLU A 16 10.85 29.15 39.36
N GLY A 17 11.11 29.74 38.22
CA GLY A 17 12.42 30.24 37.81
C GLY A 17 12.28 31.67 37.34
N GLU A 18 12.74 32.61 38.17
CA GLU A 18 12.78 34.04 37.92
C GLU A 18 13.54 34.38 36.64
N VAL A 19 12.87 35.13 35.76
CA VAL A 19 13.51 35.74 34.58
C VAL A 19 13.96 37.14 34.94
N VAL A 20 15.25 37.30 35.19
CA VAL A 20 15.89 38.62 35.34
C VAL A 20 15.99 39.28 33.96
N SER A 21 15.19 40.32 33.78
CA SER A 21 15.20 41.19 32.61
C SER A 21 16.48 42.03 32.58
N LYS A 22 17.40 41.74 31.65
CA LYS A 22 18.44 42.70 31.21
C LYS A 22 18.11 43.27 29.86
N LEU A 23 17.64 44.50 29.82
CA LEU A 23 17.58 45.31 28.62
C LEU A 23 18.99 45.49 28.05
N ILE A 24 19.24 44.90 26.88
CA ILE A 24 20.37 45.29 26.06
C ILE A 24 19.80 45.85 24.74
N HIS A 25 20.05 47.14 24.56
CA HIS A 25 19.75 47.91 23.34
C HIS A 25 20.56 47.34 22.18
N HIS A 26 19.89 46.85 21.13
CA HIS A 26 20.55 46.44 19.87
C HIS A 26 20.02 47.24 18.69
N PRO A 27 20.91 47.78 17.84
CA PRO A 27 20.51 48.52 16.69
C PRO A 27 20.20 47.54 15.51
N ARG A 28 19.14 47.90 14.80
CA ARG A 28 18.81 47.53 13.40
C ARG A 28 19.14 46.12 12.89
N GLY A 29 18.09 45.36 12.71
CA GLY A 29 17.76 44.68 11.45
C GLY A 29 18.76 43.65 10.90
N LEU A 30 18.82 42.47 11.50
CA LEU A 30 19.14 41.26 10.75
C LEU A 30 17.87 40.40 10.72
N ILE A 31 17.22 40.37 9.58
CA ILE A 31 16.23 39.34 9.26
C ILE A 31 17.03 38.05 9.19
N VAL A 32 17.04 37.27 10.26
CA VAL A 32 17.52 35.90 10.24
C VAL A 32 16.52 35.15 9.35
N ALA A 33 16.86 35.00 8.08
CA ALA A 33 16.19 34.06 7.20
C ALA A 33 16.22 32.70 7.90
N LYS A 34 15.04 32.21 8.28
CA LYS A 34 14.85 30.86 8.81
C LYS A 34 15.23 29.92 7.65
N ASP A 35 16.48 29.46 7.69
CA ASP A 35 17.02 28.49 6.74
C ASP A 35 16.13 27.24 6.87
N LYS A 36 15.16 27.10 5.97
CA LYS A 36 14.47 25.84 5.74
C LYS A 36 15.54 24.91 5.19
N SER A 37 16.20 24.15 6.04
CA SER A 37 17.05 23.05 5.60
C SER A 37 16.21 22.19 4.68
N ALA A 38 16.41 22.33 3.39
CA ALA A 38 15.72 21.55 2.39
C ALA A 38 16.03 20.07 2.70
N SER A 39 15.00 19.26 2.86
CA SER A 39 15.18 17.81 3.08
C SER A 39 16.02 17.25 1.93
N PRO A 40 16.98 16.34 2.22
CA PRO A 40 17.80 15.72 1.19
C PRO A 40 16.96 15.13 0.05
N THR A 41 17.39 15.35 -1.17
CA THR A 41 16.68 14.93 -2.38
C THR A 41 17.37 13.73 -3.03
N TRP A 42 16.72 13.11 -4.02
CA TRP A 42 17.36 12.09 -4.84
C TRP A 42 18.62 12.61 -5.57
N ALA A 43 18.63 13.88 -5.95
CA ALA A 43 19.81 14.49 -6.58
C ALA A 43 21.02 14.48 -5.66
N ASP A 44 20.83 14.74 -4.37
CA ASP A 44 21.90 14.71 -3.37
C ASP A 44 22.42 13.27 -3.16
N VAL A 45 21.51 12.29 -3.08
CA VAL A 45 21.88 10.87 -2.99
C VAL A 45 22.66 10.44 -4.23
N ARG A 46 22.18 10.79 -5.42
CA ARG A 46 22.82 10.45 -6.69
C ARG A 46 24.25 11.02 -6.77
N ALA A 47 24.46 12.26 -6.32
CA ALA A 47 25.78 12.87 -6.30
C ALA A 47 26.76 12.08 -5.43
N ARG A 48 26.30 11.56 -4.28
CA ARG A 48 27.12 10.71 -3.41
C ARG A 48 27.39 9.33 -4.01
N LEU A 49 26.42 8.75 -4.73
CA LEU A 49 26.60 7.44 -5.38
C LEU A 49 27.69 7.47 -6.45
N LEU A 50 28.00 8.63 -7.05
CA LEU A 50 29.09 8.78 -8.02
C LEU A 50 30.49 8.64 -7.40
N GLU A 51 30.59 8.77 -6.08
CA GLU A 51 31.84 8.61 -5.31
C GLU A 51 32.15 7.13 -4.99
N PHE A 52 31.19 6.22 -5.19
CA PHE A 52 31.33 4.79 -4.92
C PHE A 52 31.91 4.06 -6.13
N ASP A 53 32.82 3.14 -5.85
CA ASP A 53 33.20 2.14 -6.83
C ASP A 53 32.15 1.01 -6.93
N ARG A 54 32.38 0.05 -7.83
CA ARG A 54 31.46 -1.08 -8.02
C ARG A 54 31.25 -1.90 -6.74
N ALA A 55 32.30 -2.12 -5.96
CA ALA A 55 32.23 -2.90 -4.72
C ALA A 55 31.42 -2.15 -3.67
N GLY A 56 31.64 -0.84 -3.54
CA GLY A 56 30.86 0.02 -2.65
C GLY A 56 29.38 0.08 -3.00
N LEU A 57 29.03 0.15 -4.30
CA LEU A 57 27.63 0.09 -4.75
C LEU A 57 27.00 -1.28 -4.46
N GLN A 58 27.74 -2.39 -4.61
CA GLN A 58 27.25 -3.72 -4.25
C GLN A 58 27.03 -3.84 -2.74
N GLY A 59 27.93 -3.29 -1.92
CA GLY A 59 27.76 -3.23 -0.46
C GLY A 59 26.51 -2.46 -0.07
N LEU A 60 26.29 -1.28 -0.65
CA LEU A 60 25.08 -0.48 -0.40
C LEU A 60 23.80 -1.23 -0.78
N ILE A 61 23.80 -1.94 -1.91
CA ILE A 61 22.65 -2.75 -2.33
C ILE A 61 22.43 -3.92 -1.34
N GLN A 62 23.50 -4.54 -0.84
CA GLN A 62 23.42 -5.58 0.17
C GLN A 62 22.81 -5.06 1.48
N ASP A 63 23.19 -3.87 1.91
CA ASP A 63 22.62 -3.21 3.09
C ASP A 63 21.13 -2.92 2.89
N LEU A 64 20.72 -2.40 1.72
CA LEU A 64 19.32 -2.19 1.37
C LEU A 64 18.55 -3.51 1.34
N TYR A 65 19.13 -4.59 0.80
CA TYR A 65 18.54 -5.92 0.79
C TYR A 65 18.31 -6.46 2.20
N ALA A 66 19.26 -6.27 3.10
CA ALA A 66 19.16 -6.70 4.50
C ALA A 66 18.15 -5.86 5.30
N ALA A 67 17.96 -4.59 4.94
CA ALA A 67 17.15 -3.63 5.69
C ALA A 67 15.65 -3.93 5.69
N SER A 68 15.10 -4.54 4.64
CA SER A 68 13.67 -4.84 4.59
C SER A 68 13.32 -6.02 3.66
N LYS A 69 12.21 -6.70 4.00
CA LYS A 69 11.63 -7.76 3.16
C LYS A 69 11.09 -7.22 1.83
N ASP A 70 10.64 -5.98 1.80
CA ASP A 70 10.17 -5.31 0.58
C ASP A 70 11.32 -5.11 -0.41
N ASN A 71 12.51 -4.70 0.08
CA ASN A 71 13.71 -4.59 -0.75
C ASN A 71 14.17 -5.96 -1.29
N GLN A 72 14.07 -7.01 -0.47
CA GLN A 72 14.34 -8.38 -0.92
C GLN A 72 13.39 -8.80 -2.04
N ALA A 73 12.08 -8.62 -1.82
CA ALA A 73 11.06 -8.94 -2.82
C ALA A 73 11.28 -8.16 -4.13
N PHE A 74 11.59 -6.85 -4.02
CA PHE A 74 11.92 -6.01 -5.17
C PHE A 74 13.10 -6.55 -5.97
N LEU A 75 14.23 -6.86 -5.31
CA LEU A 75 15.43 -7.34 -5.99
C LEU A 75 15.26 -8.76 -6.55
N HIS A 76 14.58 -9.65 -5.81
CA HIS A 76 14.26 -10.98 -6.31
C HIS A 76 13.40 -10.91 -7.59
N ALA A 77 12.36 -10.08 -7.56
CA ALA A 77 11.50 -9.86 -8.71
C ALA A 77 12.27 -9.22 -9.88
N ARG A 78 13.10 -8.21 -9.62
CA ARG A 78 13.87 -7.50 -10.66
C ARG A 78 14.87 -8.38 -11.37
N PHE A 79 15.44 -9.36 -10.67
CA PHE A 79 16.47 -10.26 -11.21
C PHE A 79 15.95 -11.66 -11.53
N ASP A 80 14.64 -11.85 -11.54
CA ASP A 80 13.99 -13.13 -11.82
C ASP A 80 14.51 -14.28 -10.92
N LEU A 81 14.65 -13.98 -9.63
CA LEU A 81 15.16 -14.94 -8.65
C LEU A 81 13.99 -15.64 -7.95
N GLY A 82 13.77 -16.91 -8.28
CA GLY A 82 12.76 -17.76 -7.63
C GLY A 82 11.66 -18.25 -8.57
N PRO A 83 10.93 -19.29 -8.16
CA PRO A 83 9.96 -19.98 -9.02
C PRO A 83 8.65 -19.20 -9.24
N ASP A 84 8.33 -18.24 -8.38
CA ASP A 84 7.08 -17.44 -8.46
C ASP A 84 7.34 -16.02 -7.96
N GLN A 85 7.53 -15.12 -8.91
CA GLN A 85 7.79 -13.70 -8.65
C GLN A 85 6.60 -12.98 -8.04
N LEU A 86 5.37 -13.46 -8.26
CA LEU A 86 4.14 -12.83 -7.78
C LEU A 86 3.82 -13.21 -6.33
N ARG A 87 4.36 -14.32 -5.85
CA ARG A 87 4.07 -14.87 -4.52
C ARG A 87 4.26 -13.88 -3.37
N PRO A 88 5.36 -13.10 -3.27
CA PRO A 88 5.53 -12.14 -2.18
C PRO A 88 4.49 -11.02 -2.21
N TYR A 89 4.14 -10.57 -3.41
CA TYR A 89 3.12 -9.52 -3.61
C TYR A 89 1.73 -10.04 -3.29
N LYS A 90 1.37 -11.24 -3.75
CA LYS A 90 0.12 -11.92 -3.41
C LYS A 90 -0.03 -12.12 -1.89
N ALA A 91 1.03 -12.57 -1.22
CA ALA A 91 1.03 -12.73 0.23
C ALA A 91 0.78 -11.39 0.96
N THR A 92 1.36 -10.30 0.47
CA THR A 92 1.13 -8.96 1.01
C THR A 92 -0.29 -8.47 0.75
N ILE A 93 -0.83 -8.69 -0.47
CA ILE A 93 -2.21 -8.35 -0.81
C ILE A 93 -3.18 -9.10 0.10
N SER A 94 -3.09 -10.44 0.16
CA SER A 94 -3.95 -11.28 0.99
C SER A 94 -3.91 -10.84 2.45
N ARG A 95 -2.70 -10.64 3.02
CA ARG A 95 -2.52 -10.19 4.41
C ARG A 95 -3.26 -8.89 4.74
N TRP A 96 -3.37 -7.94 3.80
CA TRP A 96 -3.94 -6.63 4.08
C TRP A 96 -5.37 -6.44 3.58
N ILE A 97 -5.81 -7.18 2.57
CA ILE A 97 -7.18 -7.07 2.03
C ILE A 97 -8.13 -8.14 2.57
N ASN A 98 -7.59 -9.32 2.93
CA ASN A 98 -8.31 -10.44 3.51
C ASN A 98 -7.64 -10.89 4.81
N PRO A 99 -7.57 -10.02 5.85
CA PRO A 99 -6.87 -10.32 7.09
C PRO A 99 -7.61 -11.35 7.94
N ASP A 100 -6.85 -12.12 8.72
CA ASP A 100 -7.39 -13.01 9.72
C ASP A 100 -7.89 -12.20 10.94
N LEU A 101 -9.20 -11.97 11.01
CA LEU A 101 -9.83 -11.21 12.08
C LEU A 101 -9.72 -11.91 13.44
N MET A 102 -9.61 -13.25 13.47
CA MET A 102 -9.42 -14.01 14.71
C MET A 102 -8.06 -13.72 15.37
N LYS A 103 -7.09 -13.29 14.56
CA LYS A 103 -5.77 -12.85 15.03
C LYS A 103 -5.67 -11.34 15.23
N ASN A 104 -6.81 -10.63 15.31
CA ASN A 104 -6.86 -9.17 15.44
C ASN A 104 -6.05 -8.43 14.37
N GLN A 105 -6.01 -8.96 13.15
CA GLN A 105 -5.32 -8.33 12.06
C GLN A 105 -6.17 -7.23 11.45
N ALA A 106 -5.55 -6.06 11.23
CA ALA A 106 -6.24 -4.92 10.62
C ALA A 106 -6.30 -5.02 9.10
N VAL A 107 -7.40 -4.52 8.51
CA VAL A 107 -7.54 -4.25 7.08
C VAL A 107 -6.71 -3.02 6.70
N SER A 108 -6.03 -3.06 5.56
CA SER A 108 -5.36 -1.88 5.00
C SER A 108 -5.30 -1.94 3.47
N VAL A 109 -6.30 -1.36 2.84
CA VAL A 109 -6.39 -1.21 1.37
C VAL A 109 -5.15 -0.53 0.79
N SER A 110 -4.62 0.50 1.47
CA SER A 110 -3.45 1.24 1.00
C SER A 110 -2.19 0.37 0.94
N LYS A 111 -1.98 -0.52 1.92
CA LYS A 111 -0.84 -1.44 1.93
C LYS A 111 -0.98 -2.54 0.88
N ALA A 112 -2.19 -3.05 0.66
CA ALA A 112 -2.45 -4.00 -0.41
C ALA A 112 -2.21 -3.38 -1.80
N LYS A 113 -2.69 -2.16 -2.04
CA LYS A 113 -2.42 -1.41 -3.29
C LYS A 113 -0.93 -1.12 -3.47
N LYS A 114 -0.21 -0.82 -2.38
CA LYS A 114 1.24 -0.59 -2.43
C LYS A 114 1.97 -1.81 -2.98
N ALA A 115 1.58 -3.03 -2.64
CA ALA A 115 2.21 -4.23 -3.18
C ALA A 115 2.13 -4.30 -4.72
N ILE A 116 0.98 -3.93 -5.32
CA ILE A 116 0.83 -3.86 -6.78
C ILE A 116 1.73 -2.76 -7.37
N ALA A 117 1.77 -1.58 -6.75
CA ALA A 117 2.64 -0.48 -7.19
C ALA A 117 4.14 -0.82 -7.06
N ASP A 118 4.52 -1.57 -6.05
CA ASP A 118 5.91 -2.02 -5.87
C ASP A 118 6.29 -3.04 -6.96
N TYR A 119 5.38 -3.97 -7.34
CA TYR A 119 5.58 -4.85 -8.49
C TYR A 119 5.69 -4.06 -9.81
N GLU A 120 4.81 -3.08 -10.03
CA GLU A 120 4.83 -2.21 -11.21
C GLU A 120 6.19 -1.51 -11.38
N LYS A 121 6.75 -1.01 -10.30
CA LYS A 121 8.09 -0.37 -10.28
C LYS A 121 9.23 -1.36 -10.47
N ALA A 122 9.11 -2.57 -9.91
CA ALA A 122 10.18 -3.56 -9.95
C ALA A 122 10.30 -4.23 -11.31
N ILE A 123 9.15 -4.64 -11.89
CA ILE A 123 9.07 -5.46 -13.09
C ILE A 123 8.18 -4.80 -14.15
N GLY A 124 6.93 -4.48 -13.78
CA GLY A 124 5.96 -3.81 -14.63
C GLY A 124 5.43 -4.66 -15.79
N HIS A 125 5.56 -5.99 -15.74
CA HIS A 125 4.98 -6.86 -16.78
C HIS A 125 3.45 -6.80 -16.75
N PRO A 126 2.78 -6.53 -17.88
CA PRO A 126 1.32 -6.39 -17.93
C PRO A 126 0.56 -7.61 -17.40
N GLU A 127 1.02 -8.83 -17.71
CA GLU A 127 0.41 -10.06 -17.20
C GLU A 127 0.46 -10.16 -15.67
N GLY A 128 1.59 -9.83 -15.06
CA GLY A 128 1.71 -9.81 -13.60
C GLY A 128 0.85 -8.73 -12.95
N LEU A 129 0.68 -7.57 -13.60
CA LEU A 129 -0.22 -6.52 -13.12
C LEU A 129 -1.69 -6.96 -13.22
N ALA A 130 -2.09 -7.61 -14.30
CA ALA A 130 -3.41 -8.21 -14.45
C ALA A 130 -3.64 -9.26 -13.36
N GLU A 131 -2.69 -10.18 -13.17
CA GLU A 131 -2.78 -11.23 -12.14
C GLU A 131 -2.93 -10.66 -10.73
N LEU A 132 -2.08 -9.70 -10.34
CA LEU A 132 -2.12 -9.14 -8.98
C LEU A 132 -3.38 -8.31 -8.73
N SER A 133 -3.89 -7.61 -9.74
CA SER A 133 -5.11 -6.79 -9.60
C SER A 133 -6.37 -7.67 -9.55
N VAL A 134 -6.45 -8.72 -10.37
CA VAL A 134 -7.54 -9.71 -10.29
C VAL A 134 -7.50 -10.46 -8.97
N PHE A 135 -6.32 -10.91 -8.53
CA PHE A 135 -6.13 -11.56 -7.24
C PHE A 135 -6.55 -10.66 -6.06
N PHE A 136 -6.24 -9.36 -6.11
CA PHE A 136 -6.74 -8.41 -5.11
C PHE A 136 -8.26 -8.42 -5.02
N CYS A 137 -8.95 -8.41 -6.15
CA CYS A 137 -10.42 -8.46 -6.17
C CYS A 137 -10.95 -9.79 -5.62
N GLU A 138 -10.33 -10.92 -5.97
CA GLU A 138 -10.71 -12.24 -5.46
C GLU A 138 -10.59 -12.32 -3.92
N GLU A 139 -9.50 -11.85 -3.37
CA GLU A 139 -9.27 -11.78 -1.94
C GLU A 139 -10.26 -10.82 -1.25
N ALA A 140 -10.54 -9.67 -1.89
CA ALA A 140 -11.48 -8.70 -1.36
C ALA A 140 -12.91 -9.26 -1.29
N PHE A 141 -13.37 -9.96 -2.33
CA PHE A 141 -14.65 -10.65 -2.31
C PHE A 141 -14.70 -11.75 -1.26
N SER A 142 -13.64 -12.56 -1.16
CA SER A 142 -13.56 -13.62 -0.14
C SER A 142 -13.65 -13.05 1.28
N PHE A 143 -13.07 -11.90 1.53
CA PHE A 143 -13.17 -11.23 2.83
C PHE A 143 -14.59 -10.76 3.14
N VAL A 144 -15.22 -10.05 2.19
CA VAL A 144 -16.60 -9.53 2.35
C VAL A 144 -17.61 -10.65 2.56
N GLU A 145 -17.44 -11.78 1.86
CA GLU A 145 -18.32 -12.94 2.01
C GLU A 145 -18.11 -13.70 3.33
N SER A 146 -16.89 -13.67 3.86
CA SER A 146 -16.55 -14.37 5.11
C SER A 146 -17.00 -13.63 6.37
N CYS A 147 -17.25 -12.32 6.29
CA CYS A 147 -17.65 -11.49 7.40
C CYS A 147 -18.60 -10.39 6.94
N SER A 148 -19.50 -9.95 7.84
CA SER A 148 -20.41 -8.81 7.55
C SER A 148 -19.64 -7.49 7.61
N PHE A 149 -18.70 -7.30 6.69
CA PHE A 149 -17.85 -6.10 6.62
C PHE A 149 -18.59 -5.00 5.83
N GLY A 150 -18.73 -3.81 6.41
CA GLY A 150 -19.54 -2.72 5.88
C GLY A 150 -18.82 -1.36 5.78
N ASP A 151 -17.54 -1.34 5.42
CA ASP A 151 -16.81 -0.07 5.17
C ASP A 151 -16.97 0.36 3.70
N GLU A 152 -17.67 1.46 3.46
CA GLU A 152 -17.88 2.05 2.13
C GLU A 152 -16.56 2.27 1.37
N ARG A 153 -15.51 2.74 2.06
CA ARG A 153 -14.20 2.99 1.44
C ARG A 153 -13.55 1.71 0.92
N TYR A 154 -13.85 0.59 1.54
CA TYR A 154 -13.39 -0.71 1.07
C TYR A 154 -14.07 -1.10 -0.25
N PHE A 155 -15.40 -0.94 -0.33
CA PHE A 155 -16.16 -1.23 -1.55
C PHE A 155 -15.77 -0.31 -2.71
N VAL A 156 -15.61 0.99 -2.46
CA VAL A 156 -15.09 1.93 -3.46
C VAL A 156 -13.69 1.52 -3.94
N ALA A 157 -12.85 1.01 -3.05
CA ALA A 157 -11.52 0.53 -3.43
C ALA A 157 -11.57 -0.77 -4.24
N LEU A 158 -12.51 -1.66 -3.94
CA LEU A 158 -12.76 -2.90 -4.69
C LEU A 158 -13.22 -2.57 -6.12
N ILE A 159 -14.23 -1.71 -6.28
CA ILE A 159 -14.74 -1.27 -7.58
C ILE A 159 -13.62 -0.67 -8.43
N ARG A 160 -12.84 0.26 -7.86
CA ARG A 160 -11.69 0.87 -8.56
C ARG A 160 -10.60 -0.13 -8.92
N MET A 161 -10.41 -1.18 -8.12
CA MET A 161 -9.43 -2.20 -8.44
C MET A 161 -9.96 -3.14 -9.53
N TYR A 162 -11.26 -3.43 -9.54
CA TYR A 162 -11.88 -4.18 -10.62
C TYR A 162 -11.75 -3.43 -11.96
N ASP A 163 -12.07 -2.14 -12.00
CA ASP A 163 -11.87 -1.28 -13.17
C ASP A 163 -10.39 -1.32 -13.65
N ARG A 164 -9.45 -1.18 -12.72
CA ARG A 164 -8.03 -1.29 -13.04
C ARG A 164 -7.65 -2.68 -13.58
N SER A 165 -8.26 -3.74 -13.05
CA SER A 165 -8.04 -5.11 -13.51
C SER A 165 -8.52 -5.29 -14.94
N VAL A 166 -9.71 -4.76 -15.28
CA VAL A 166 -10.25 -4.74 -16.64
C VAL A 166 -9.25 -4.07 -17.58
N ASN A 167 -8.74 -2.89 -17.24
CA ASN A 167 -7.77 -2.15 -18.06
C ASN A 167 -6.47 -2.93 -18.27
N PHE A 168 -5.94 -3.59 -17.24
CA PHE A 168 -4.75 -4.43 -17.39
C PHE A 168 -5.02 -5.64 -18.27
N VAL A 169 -6.15 -6.31 -18.11
CA VAL A 169 -6.54 -7.46 -18.95
C VAL A 169 -6.69 -7.03 -20.42
N LEU A 170 -7.31 -5.88 -20.68
CA LEU A 170 -7.42 -5.33 -22.03
C LEU A 170 -6.07 -4.95 -22.66
N SER A 171 -5.05 -4.68 -21.87
CA SER A 171 -3.69 -4.44 -22.39
C SER A 171 -2.94 -5.71 -22.80
N LEU A 172 -3.44 -6.90 -22.42
CA LEU A 172 -2.84 -8.17 -22.79
C LEU A 172 -3.18 -8.59 -24.22
N PRO A 173 -2.36 -9.44 -24.86
CA PRO A 173 -2.74 -10.13 -26.09
C PRO A 173 -4.02 -10.97 -25.90
N LEU A 174 -4.88 -11.03 -26.91
CA LEU A 174 -6.16 -11.75 -26.85
C LEU A 174 -6.04 -13.18 -26.31
N ALA A 175 -5.03 -13.91 -26.74
CA ALA A 175 -4.81 -15.30 -26.30
C ALA A 175 -4.58 -15.44 -24.78
N GLN A 176 -4.13 -14.37 -24.10
CA GLN A 176 -3.88 -14.38 -22.67
C GLN A 176 -5.07 -13.86 -21.85
N ARG A 177 -6.04 -13.17 -22.48
CA ARG A 177 -7.15 -12.51 -21.76
C ARG A 177 -8.16 -13.50 -21.21
N ARG A 178 -8.48 -14.58 -21.95
CA ARG A 178 -9.62 -15.46 -21.67
C ARG A 178 -9.68 -15.92 -20.21
N ALA A 179 -8.58 -16.40 -19.66
CA ALA A 179 -8.54 -16.87 -18.27
C ALA A 179 -8.85 -15.77 -17.25
N TYR A 180 -8.41 -14.54 -17.51
CA TYR A 180 -8.70 -13.39 -16.66
C TYR A 180 -10.14 -12.91 -16.81
N VAL A 181 -10.67 -12.88 -18.02
CA VAL A 181 -12.08 -12.54 -18.31
C VAL A 181 -13.01 -13.50 -17.58
N GLU A 182 -12.73 -14.81 -17.61
CA GLU A 182 -13.51 -15.82 -16.88
C GLU A 182 -13.46 -15.55 -15.34
N ARG A 183 -12.32 -15.16 -14.79
CA ARG A 183 -12.18 -14.82 -13.37
C ARG A 183 -12.94 -13.55 -13.01
N LEU A 184 -12.83 -12.50 -13.83
CA LEU A 184 -13.59 -11.25 -13.66
C LEU A 184 -15.09 -11.48 -13.76
N GLY A 185 -15.55 -12.34 -14.67
CA GLY A 185 -16.96 -12.75 -14.80
C GLY A 185 -17.48 -13.46 -13.54
N LYS A 186 -16.66 -14.32 -12.93
CA LYS A 186 -17.02 -14.95 -11.64
C LYS A 186 -17.16 -13.90 -10.53
N LEU A 187 -16.26 -12.90 -10.46
CA LEU A 187 -16.34 -11.80 -9.49
C LEU A 187 -17.62 -10.98 -9.69
N ARG A 188 -17.95 -10.65 -10.95
CA ARG A 188 -19.22 -9.99 -11.32
C ARG A 188 -20.43 -10.77 -10.82
N SER A 189 -20.44 -12.08 -11.00
CA SER A 189 -21.54 -12.93 -10.53
C SER A 189 -21.66 -12.96 -9.00
N ARG A 190 -20.55 -12.89 -8.27
CA ARG A 190 -20.50 -12.81 -6.80
C ARG A 190 -20.99 -11.43 -6.30
N ALA A 191 -20.83 -10.37 -7.08
CA ALA A 191 -21.21 -9.02 -6.71
C ALA A 191 -22.72 -8.89 -6.39
N LYS A 192 -23.57 -9.78 -6.93
CA LYS A 192 -25.01 -9.85 -6.63
C LYS A 192 -25.35 -9.99 -5.13
N GLN A 193 -24.40 -10.53 -4.36
CA GLN A 193 -24.56 -10.77 -2.93
C GLN A 193 -23.93 -9.66 -2.07
N VAL A 194 -23.32 -8.67 -2.72
CA VAL A 194 -22.61 -7.58 -2.06
C VAL A 194 -23.42 -6.30 -2.17
N SER A 195 -23.62 -5.60 -1.06
CA SER A 195 -24.28 -4.32 -0.99
C SER A 195 -23.45 -3.18 -1.63
N TRP A 196 -23.91 -1.93 -1.52
CA TRP A 196 -23.19 -0.71 -1.92
C TRP A 196 -23.07 -0.47 -3.43
N GLY A 197 -23.99 -1.01 -4.25
CA GLY A 197 -23.97 -0.79 -5.70
C GLY A 197 -22.79 -1.46 -6.43
N VAL A 198 -22.11 -2.39 -5.77
CA VAL A 198 -20.96 -3.09 -6.37
C VAL A 198 -21.37 -3.85 -7.63
N GLU A 199 -22.55 -4.49 -7.63
CA GLU A 199 -23.05 -5.23 -8.80
C GLU A 199 -23.20 -4.33 -10.03
N ASP A 200 -23.84 -3.17 -9.88
CA ASP A 200 -24.10 -2.25 -10.99
C ASP A 200 -22.77 -1.73 -11.57
N GLU A 201 -21.86 -1.29 -10.72
CA GLU A 201 -20.55 -0.80 -11.14
C GLU A 201 -19.69 -1.87 -11.86
N LEU A 202 -19.72 -3.12 -11.39
CA LEU A 202 -18.98 -4.20 -12.05
C LEU A 202 -19.63 -4.58 -13.38
N ASN A 203 -20.96 -4.55 -13.48
CA ASN A 203 -21.68 -4.77 -14.73
C ASN A 203 -21.35 -3.70 -15.76
N ASP A 204 -21.35 -2.42 -15.37
CA ASP A 204 -21.02 -1.31 -16.27
C ASP A 204 -19.61 -1.50 -16.86
N ARG A 205 -18.62 -1.81 -16.01
CA ARG A 205 -17.23 -2.05 -16.47
C ARG A 205 -17.10 -3.27 -17.36
N TRP A 206 -17.89 -4.31 -17.12
CA TRP A 206 -17.92 -5.52 -17.92
C TRP A 206 -18.44 -5.26 -19.33
N TYR A 207 -19.57 -4.52 -19.44
CA TYR A 207 -20.17 -4.19 -20.73
C TYR A 207 -19.33 -3.16 -21.50
N ASP A 208 -18.76 -2.17 -20.84
CA ASP A 208 -17.83 -1.21 -21.47
C ASP A 208 -16.59 -1.89 -22.08
N ALA A 209 -16.21 -3.06 -21.56
CA ALA A 209 -15.05 -3.83 -22.02
C ALA A 209 -15.39 -4.88 -23.11
N ASP A 210 -16.65 -5.02 -23.50
CA ASP A 210 -17.16 -6.03 -24.48
C ASP A 210 -16.69 -7.46 -24.14
N PHE A 211 -16.66 -7.80 -22.85
CA PHE A 211 -16.14 -9.10 -22.41
C PHE A 211 -17.02 -10.29 -22.78
N ASP A 212 -18.32 -10.07 -23.03
CA ASP A 212 -19.21 -11.13 -23.48
C ASP A 212 -18.81 -11.66 -24.87
N GLU A 213 -18.36 -10.78 -25.78
CA GLU A 213 -17.87 -11.15 -27.12
C GLU A 213 -16.54 -11.91 -27.08
N GLN A 214 -15.74 -11.73 -25.99
CA GLN A 214 -14.44 -12.37 -25.83
C GLN A 214 -14.53 -13.79 -25.25
N LEU A 215 -15.71 -14.21 -24.77
CA LEU A 215 -15.96 -15.55 -24.23
C LEU A 215 -16.60 -16.51 -25.24
N GLU A 216 -17.15 -15.98 -26.34
CA GLU A 216 -17.66 -16.76 -27.45
C GLU A 216 -16.50 -17.32 -28.30
#